data_f01d31462890d08389000386a37bad29
#
_entry.id   f01d31462890d08389000386a37bad29
#
_cell.length_a   1.000
_cell.length_b   1.000
_cell.length_c   1.000
_cell.angle_alpha   90.00
_cell.angle_beta   90.00
_cell.angle_gamma   90.00
#
_symmetry.space_group_name_H-M   'P 1'
#
loop_
_entity.id
_entity.type
_entity.pdbx_description
1 polymer ?
#
loop_
_entity_poly.entity_id
_entity_poly.type
_entity_poly.pdbx_seq_one_letter_code
_entity_poly.pdbx_strand_id
1 'polypeptide(L)'
;MAITRRGLAASGLLLGGPRPARARTQWRAASAWPVANPMAQLLRRFCEEVDEASGGAVQIQWHGGGDLLKSRDIRQALQQGAVQIGDISLAAHSQGNPLLELDTVPMLARTPDEARRLAAVTRAAIEQQLQREGLTLLYWAPWSGAGLFSRFAIDSVGSLRGTRMRSMTPVGARVAGLAGATVAQVEPEDVPRAFATRQASVMLASAITGVDSEAWQFASYFTTLSSSFSKNAVCAQSRAMDALPAPRRALLREVAGRCEAAGWDGLQAAQAAAQQVLSGHGMTLNPPSPKLVEDFERIGTIILGEWIERAGAPGQRLLDAYREG
;
A
#
# COMPACT_ATOMS: atom_id res chain seq x y z
N MET A 1 -3.71 93.16 -6.53
CA MET A 1 -2.57 92.28 -6.30
C MET A 1 -3.13 90.95 -5.72
N ALA A 2 -3.24 89.91 -6.56
CA ALA A 2 -3.82 88.66 -6.19
C ALA A 2 -2.68 87.61 -6.08
N ILE A 3 -2.56 86.95 -4.93
CA ILE A 3 -1.57 85.90 -4.67
C ILE A 3 -2.29 84.58 -4.78
N THR A 4 -1.97 83.77 -5.80
CA THR A 4 -2.45 82.43 -6.04
C THR A 4 -1.70 81.41 -5.18
N ARG A 5 -2.43 80.65 -4.33
CA ARG A 5 -1.90 79.48 -3.61
C ARG A 5 -1.94 78.27 -4.53
N ARG A 6 -0.77 77.74 -4.85
CA ARG A 6 -0.59 76.40 -5.49
C ARG A 6 -0.75 75.29 -4.44
N GLY A 7 -1.75 74.39 -4.64
CA GLY A 7 -1.90 73.19 -3.86
C GLY A 7 -0.86 72.12 -4.28
N LEU A 8 -0.09 71.66 -3.31
CA LEU A 8 0.74 70.43 -3.48
C LEU A 8 -0.17 69.15 -3.30
N ALA A 9 -0.31 68.38 -4.37
CA ALA A 9 -0.86 67.03 -4.31
C ALA A 9 0.24 66.10 -3.83
N ALA A 10 0.07 65.57 -2.61
CA ALA A 10 0.91 64.50 -2.06
C ALA A 10 0.48 63.16 -2.65
N SER A 11 1.24 62.65 -3.63
CA SER A 11 1.10 61.26 -4.11
C SER A 11 1.63 60.28 -3.08
N GLY A 12 0.73 59.62 -2.34
CA GLY A 12 1.08 58.57 -1.42
C GLY A 12 1.53 57.31 -2.18
N LEU A 13 2.83 57.04 -2.23
CA LEU A 13 3.37 55.72 -2.60
C LEU A 13 3.02 54.73 -1.49
N LEU A 14 2.06 53.87 -1.75
CA LEU A 14 1.86 52.66 -0.95
C LEU A 14 3.04 51.69 -1.18
N LEU A 15 4.08 51.83 -0.38
CA LEU A 15 5.14 50.82 -0.26
C LEU A 15 4.51 49.52 0.27
N GLY A 16 4.22 48.59 -0.64
CA GLY A 16 3.90 47.23 -0.29
C GLY A 16 5.06 46.61 0.50
N GLY A 17 4.90 46.51 1.82
CA GLY A 17 5.88 45.87 2.67
C GLY A 17 6.17 44.44 2.18
N PRO A 18 7.37 43.93 2.39
CA PRO A 18 7.70 42.55 2.01
C PRO A 18 6.71 41.62 2.71
N ARG A 19 5.93 40.88 1.91
CA ARG A 19 5.12 39.77 2.43
C ARG A 19 6.08 38.84 3.18
N PRO A 20 5.79 38.49 4.46
CA PRO A 20 6.64 37.57 5.19
C PRO A 20 6.74 36.27 4.36
N ALA A 21 7.97 35.90 4.03
CA ALA A 21 8.23 34.63 3.35
C ALA A 21 7.56 33.53 4.19
N ARG A 22 6.47 32.97 3.67
CA ARG A 22 5.78 31.86 4.36
C ARG A 22 6.80 30.75 4.56
N ALA A 23 7.11 30.41 5.81
CA ALA A 23 8.05 29.35 6.14
C ALA A 23 7.68 28.10 5.33
N ARG A 24 8.64 27.64 4.50
CA ARG A 24 8.50 26.42 3.73
C ARG A 24 8.54 25.24 4.68
N THR A 25 7.60 24.32 4.52
CA THR A 25 7.60 23.05 5.23
C THR A 25 8.36 22.05 4.36
N GLN A 26 9.40 21.43 4.91
CA GLN A 26 10.17 20.39 4.23
C GLN A 26 9.94 19.06 4.94
N TRP A 27 9.47 18.09 4.19
CA TRP A 27 9.20 16.73 4.64
C TRP A 27 9.97 15.72 3.82
N ARG A 28 10.07 14.49 4.34
CA ARG A 28 10.56 13.33 3.61
C ARG A 28 9.48 12.28 3.55
N ALA A 29 9.34 11.64 2.38
CA ALA A 29 8.46 10.51 2.15
C ALA A 29 9.29 9.27 1.78
N ALA A 30 8.99 8.12 2.38
CA ALA A 30 9.70 6.87 2.14
C ALA A 30 8.78 5.77 1.60
N SER A 31 9.23 5.07 0.56
CA SER A 31 8.67 3.82 0.07
C SER A 31 9.79 2.80 -0.14
N ALA A 32 9.55 1.56 0.28
CA ALA A 32 10.51 0.47 0.07
C ALA A 32 10.37 -0.19 -1.30
N TRP A 33 9.30 0.11 -2.04
CA TRP A 33 9.03 -0.50 -3.34
C TRP A 33 9.93 0.08 -4.43
N PRO A 34 10.32 -0.73 -5.44
CA PRO A 34 11.09 -0.26 -6.58
C PRO A 34 10.50 1.00 -7.21
N VAL A 35 11.37 1.88 -7.73
CA VAL A 35 10.96 3.18 -8.29
C VAL A 35 9.89 3.04 -9.37
N ALA A 36 9.92 1.97 -10.19
CA ALA A 36 8.94 1.69 -11.24
C ALA A 36 7.62 1.10 -10.72
N ASN A 37 7.56 0.68 -9.46
CA ASN A 37 6.34 0.09 -8.87
C ASN A 37 5.20 1.11 -8.85
N PRO A 38 3.96 0.74 -9.26
CA PRO A 38 2.82 1.66 -9.29
C PRO A 38 2.51 2.34 -7.95
N MET A 39 2.72 1.65 -6.80
CA MET A 39 2.49 2.24 -5.47
C MET A 39 3.55 3.29 -5.15
N ALA A 40 4.82 3.02 -5.48
CA ALA A 40 5.89 3.99 -5.30
C ALA A 40 5.68 5.23 -6.20
N GLN A 41 5.23 5.03 -7.44
CA GLN A 41 4.89 6.11 -8.36
C GLN A 41 3.68 6.92 -7.87
N LEU A 42 2.69 6.27 -7.26
CA LEU A 42 1.53 6.94 -6.66
C LEU A 42 1.96 7.85 -5.50
N LEU A 43 2.87 7.39 -4.64
CA LEU A 43 3.43 8.21 -3.56
C LEU A 43 4.28 9.36 -4.11
N ARG A 44 5.09 9.12 -5.14
CA ARG A 44 5.84 10.18 -5.82
C ARG A 44 4.91 11.25 -6.37
N ARG A 45 3.88 10.84 -7.11
CA ARG A 45 2.85 11.75 -7.65
C ARG A 45 2.17 12.56 -6.54
N PHE A 46 1.83 11.93 -5.41
CA PHE A 46 1.30 12.64 -4.25
C PHE A 46 2.24 13.75 -3.79
N CYS A 47 3.54 13.47 -3.68
CA CYS A 47 4.53 14.46 -3.24
C CYS A 47 4.65 15.64 -4.23
N GLU A 48 4.67 15.35 -5.53
CA GLU A 48 4.74 16.33 -6.61
C GLU A 48 3.47 17.22 -6.66
N GLU A 49 2.28 16.61 -6.58
CA GLU A 49 1.01 17.36 -6.57
C GLU A 49 0.85 18.25 -5.32
N VAL A 50 1.34 17.81 -4.15
CA VAL A 50 1.33 18.65 -2.94
C VAL A 50 2.26 19.85 -3.09
N ASP A 51 3.46 19.67 -3.63
CA ASP A 51 4.40 20.78 -3.88
C ASP A 51 3.79 21.79 -4.84
N GLU A 52 3.27 21.33 -5.98
CA GLU A 52 2.63 22.18 -6.99
C GLU A 52 1.41 22.93 -6.42
N ALA A 53 0.46 22.20 -5.84
CA ALA A 53 -0.80 22.78 -5.35
C ALA A 53 -0.60 23.69 -4.13
N SER A 54 0.49 23.51 -3.36
CA SER A 54 0.86 24.41 -2.26
C SER A 54 1.65 25.64 -2.71
N GLY A 55 2.02 25.74 -4.00
CA GLY A 55 2.92 26.77 -4.52
C GLY A 55 4.30 26.73 -3.86
N GLY A 56 4.83 25.53 -3.60
CA GLY A 56 6.12 25.30 -2.96
C GLY A 56 6.12 25.54 -1.44
N ALA A 57 4.95 25.72 -0.81
CA ALA A 57 4.86 25.96 0.63
C ALA A 57 4.99 24.67 1.47
N VAL A 58 4.70 23.52 0.87
CA VAL A 58 4.96 22.17 1.44
C VAL A 58 5.73 21.38 0.40
N GLN A 59 7.00 21.13 0.68
CA GLN A 59 7.89 20.36 -0.18
C GLN A 59 8.14 19.00 0.46
N ILE A 60 7.92 17.94 -0.30
CA ILE A 60 8.08 16.57 0.18
C ILE A 60 9.13 15.89 -0.69
N GLN A 61 10.31 15.66 -0.12
CA GLN A 61 11.35 14.89 -0.79
C GLN A 61 10.96 13.40 -0.78
N TRP A 62 10.69 12.86 -1.96
CA TRP A 62 10.36 11.45 -2.13
C TRP A 62 11.60 10.58 -2.23
N HIS A 63 11.58 9.43 -1.53
CA HIS A 63 12.57 8.37 -1.53
C HIS A 63 11.89 7.04 -1.82
N GLY A 64 12.26 6.40 -2.93
CA GLY A 64 11.74 5.08 -3.35
C GLY A 64 12.83 4.03 -3.40
N GLY A 65 12.44 2.77 -3.68
CA GLY A 65 13.38 1.67 -3.84
C GLY A 65 14.06 1.21 -2.54
N GLY A 66 13.59 1.65 -1.39
CA GLY A 66 14.20 1.30 -0.10
C GLY A 66 15.58 1.95 0.13
N ASP A 67 15.89 3.04 -0.60
CA ASP A 67 17.14 3.79 -0.48
C ASP A 67 17.29 4.48 0.88
N LEU A 68 16.19 4.98 1.43
CA LEU A 68 16.17 5.64 2.73
C LEU A 68 15.85 4.67 3.87
N LEU A 69 14.85 3.81 3.69
CA LEU A 69 14.35 2.88 4.72
C LEU A 69 13.86 1.57 4.10
N LYS A 70 14.08 0.46 4.80
CA LYS A 70 13.50 -0.83 4.45
C LYS A 70 12.03 -0.90 4.88
N SER A 71 11.24 -1.78 4.23
CA SER A 71 9.79 -1.89 4.46
C SER A 71 9.42 -2.02 5.94
N ARG A 72 10.13 -2.88 6.68
CA ARG A 72 9.92 -3.11 8.12
C ARG A 72 10.16 -1.90 9.01
N ASP A 73 10.99 -0.94 8.55
CA ASP A 73 11.47 0.18 9.36
C ASP A 73 10.60 1.45 9.17
N ILE A 74 9.82 1.54 8.08
CA ILE A 74 9.05 2.75 7.71
C ILE A 74 8.05 3.13 8.80
N ARG A 75 7.30 2.17 9.36
CA ARG A 75 6.30 2.43 10.41
C ARG A 75 6.95 3.05 11.65
N GLN A 76 8.06 2.49 12.11
CA GLN A 76 8.77 3.01 13.28
C GLN A 76 9.39 4.39 12.99
N ALA A 77 9.96 4.58 11.80
CA ALA A 77 10.53 5.86 11.39
C ALA A 77 9.49 6.99 11.35
N LEU A 78 8.26 6.70 10.91
CA LEU A 78 7.12 7.62 11.00
C LEU A 78 6.78 7.96 12.45
N GLN A 79 6.64 6.96 13.32
CA GLN A 79 6.33 7.17 14.75
C GLN A 79 7.38 8.04 15.45
N GLN A 80 8.65 7.86 15.09
CA GLN A 80 9.77 8.63 15.62
C GLN A 80 9.96 10.00 14.95
N GLY A 81 9.28 10.26 13.83
CA GLY A 81 9.43 11.50 13.05
C GLY A 81 10.68 11.58 12.19
N ALA A 82 11.37 10.45 11.98
CA ALA A 82 12.52 10.37 11.09
C ALA A 82 12.13 10.65 9.63
N VAL A 83 10.91 10.26 9.24
CA VAL A 83 10.23 10.68 8.02
C VAL A 83 8.83 11.18 8.36
N GLN A 84 8.24 12.02 7.52
CA GLN A 84 6.91 12.58 7.75
C GLN A 84 5.81 11.86 6.99
N ILE A 85 6.16 11.16 5.91
CA ILE A 85 5.24 10.35 5.12
C ILE A 85 5.89 8.99 4.83
N GLY A 86 5.09 7.93 4.81
CA GLY A 86 5.58 6.59 4.49
C GLY A 86 4.47 5.66 4.00
N ASP A 87 4.89 4.71 3.18
CA ASP A 87 4.08 3.65 2.62
C ASP A 87 4.27 2.37 3.46
N ILE A 88 3.22 1.95 4.18
CA ILE A 88 3.26 0.87 5.15
C ILE A 88 2.45 -0.33 4.65
N SER A 89 3.06 -1.50 4.57
CA SER A 89 2.34 -2.78 4.42
C SER A 89 1.72 -3.19 5.75
N LEU A 90 0.45 -2.84 5.97
CA LEU A 90 -0.22 -3.06 7.26
C LEU A 90 -0.26 -4.53 7.69
N ALA A 91 -0.53 -5.43 6.76
CA ALA A 91 -0.62 -6.86 7.04
C ALA A 91 0.70 -7.46 7.55
N ALA A 92 1.86 -6.90 7.17
CA ALA A 92 3.15 -7.30 7.72
C ALA A 92 3.34 -6.89 9.20
N HIS A 93 2.53 -5.94 9.67
CA HIS A 93 2.55 -5.42 11.03
C HIS A 93 1.30 -5.79 11.84
N SER A 94 0.59 -6.85 11.45
CA SER A 94 -0.69 -7.23 12.08
C SER A 94 -0.56 -8.00 13.38
N GLN A 95 0.64 -8.31 13.86
CA GLN A 95 0.83 -8.98 15.15
C GLN A 95 0.13 -8.22 16.27
N GLY A 96 -0.82 -8.89 16.94
CA GLY A 96 -1.63 -8.29 18.01
C GLY A 96 -2.79 -7.41 17.55
N ASN A 97 -2.95 -7.16 16.24
CA ASN A 97 -4.09 -6.43 15.69
C ASN A 97 -4.62 -7.07 14.40
N PRO A 98 -5.62 -7.96 14.50
CA PRO A 98 -6.15 -8.70 13.36
C PRO A 98 -6.82 -7.80 12.30
N LEU A 99 -7.24 -6.56 12.64
CA LEU A 99 -7.85 -5.65 11.66
C LEU A 99 -6.90 -5.28 10.51
N LEU A 100 -5.59 -5.32 10.75
CA LEU A 100 -4.59 -4.92 9.77
C LEU A 100 -4.31 -5.97 8.69
N GLU A 101 -4.88 -7.19 8.81
CA GLU A 101 -4.63 -8.29 7.88
C GLU A 101 -5.89 -8.84 7.19
N LEU A 102 -7.09 -8.30 7.48
CA LEU A 102 -8.34 -8.83 6.97
C LEU A 102 -8.39 -8.90 5.44
N ASP A 103 -7.83 -7.94 4.76
CA ASP A 103 -7.76 -7.87 3.30
C ASP A 103 -6.81 -8.92 2.66
N THR A 104 -6.02 -9.62 3.48
CA THR A 104 -5.17 -10.71 3.02
C THR A 104 -5.79 -12.10 3.22
N VAL A 105 -6.97 -12.17 3.88
CA VAL A 105 -7.70 -13.43 4.04
C VAL A 105 -8.11 -13.97 2.67
N PRO A 106 -7.71 -15.20 2.32
CA PRO A 106 -7.99 -15.73 1.00
C PRO A 106 -9.49 -15.81 0.70
N MET A 107 -9.86 -15.44 -0.52
CA MET A 107 -11.22 -15.52 -1.08
C MET A 107 -12.26 -14.65 -0.37
N LEU A 108 -11.85 -13.76 0.55
CA LEU A 108 -12.76 -12.80 1.19
C LEU A 108 -13.16 -11.68 0.23
N ALA A 109 -12.19 -11.11 -0.49
CA ALA A 109 -12.40 -10.16 -1.57
C ALA A 109 -11.70 -10.69 -2.83
N ARG A 110 -12.44 -10.95 -3.89
CA ARG A 110 -11.99 -11.64 -5.11
C ARG A 110 -11.89 -10.72 -6.32
N THR A 111 -12.41 -9.51 -6.18
CA THR A 111 -12.41 -8.48 -7.23
C THR A 111 -11.90 -7.15 -6.68
N PRO A 112 -11.42 -6.24 -7.53
CA PRO A 112 -11.06 -4.88 -7.11
C PRO A 112 -12.20 -4.13 -6.41
N ASP A 113 -13.45 -4.31 -6.86
CA ASP A 113 -14.61 -3.64 -6.27
C ASP A 113 -14.93 -4.17 -4.88
N GLU A 114 -14.85 -5.49 -4.68
CA GLU A 114 -14.98 -6.11 -3.35
C GLU A 114 -13.87 -5.65 -2.41
N ALA A 115 -12.63 -5.56 -2.90
CA ALA A 115 -11.51 -5.06 -2.12
C ALA A 115 -11.66 -3.57 -1.74
N ARG A 116 -12.15 -2.74 -2.67
CA ARG A 116 -12.45 -1.33 -2.42
C ARG A 116 -13.56 -1.18 -1.36
N ARG A 117 -14.61 -2.01 -1.44
CA ARG A 117 -15.68 -2.06 -0.44
C ARG A 117 -15.17 -2.48 0.93
N LEU A 118 -14.35 -3.55 1.00
CA LEU A 118 -13.72 -4.00 2.24
C LEU A 118 -12.83 -2.90 2.85
N ALA A 119 -12.07 -2.18 2.02
CA ALA A 119 -11.25 -1.06 2.45
C ALA A 119 -12.10 0.09 3.02
N ALA A 120 -13.24 0.39 2.40
CA ALA A 120 -14.17 1.43 2.88
C ALA A 120 -14.78 1.06 4.24
N VAL A 121 -15.27 -0.17 4.41
CA VAL A 121 -15.86 -0.65 5.67
C VAL A 121 -14.86 -0.67 6.82
N THR A 122 -13.61 -1.06 6.55
CA THR A 122 -12.56 -1.16 7.58
C THR A 122 -11.86 0.16 7.88
N ARG A 123 -12.04 1.20 7.05
CA ARG A 123 -11.31 2.48 7.12
C ARG A 123 -11.32 3.08 8.52
N ALA A 124 -12.49 3.36 9.08
CA ALA A 124 -12.62 4.07 10.35
C ALA A 124 -11.92 3.34 11.50
N ALA A 125 -12.02 2.00 11.56
CA ALA A 125 -11.39 1.19 12.57
C ALA A 125 -9.84 1.22 12.44
N ILE A 126 -9.33 1.14 11.21
CA ILE A 126 -7.88 1.20 10.95
C ILE A 126 -7.34 2.61 11.19
N GLU A 127 -8.04 3.67 10.77
CA GLU A 127 -7.66 5.06 11.06
C GLU A 127 -7.56 5.32 12.56
N GLN A 128 -8.53 4.83 13.35
CA GLN A 128 -8.48 4.96 14.81
C GLN A 128 -7.27 4.24 15.40
N GLN A 129 -6.92 3.06 14.88
CA GLN A 129 -5.72 2.34 15.32
C GLN A 129 -4.44 3.10 14.96
N LEU A 130 -4.31 3.57 13.73
CA LEU A 130 -3.15 4.35 13.30
C LEU A 130 -2.98 5.65 14.09
N GLN A 131 -4.09 6.32 14.42
CA GLN A 131 -4.07 7.52 15.26
C GLN A 131 -3.51 7.26 16.66
N ARG A 132 -3.88 6.12 17.30
CA ARG A 132 -3.30 5.72 18.59
C ARG A 132 -1.79 5.51 18.53
N GLU A 133 -1.28 5.23 17.33
CA GLU A 133 0.14 5.04 17.07
C GLU A 133 0.85 6.33 16.62
N GLY A 134 0.14 7.46 16.60
CA GLY A 134 0.68 8.73 16.16
C GLY A 134 0.79 8.86 14.63
N LEU A 135 0.01 8.07 13.90
CA LEU A 135 -0.03 8.05 12.45
C LEU A 135 -1.39 8.52 11.94
N THR A 136 -1.38 9.31 10.86
CA THR A 136 -2.57 9.78 10.15
C THR A 136 -2.63 9.12 8.78
N LEU A 137 -3.66 8.32 8.51
CA LEU A 137 -3.89 7.77 7.19
C LEU A 137 -4.15 8.91 6.20
N LEU A 138 -3.40 8.92 5.11
CA LEU A 138 -3.63 9.81 3.97
C LEU A 138 -4.52 9.09 2.94
N TYR A 139 -4.08 7.92 2.45
CA TYR A 139 -4.83 7.15 1.47
C TYR A 139 -4.40 5.68 1.44
N TRP A 140 -5.25 4.85 0.83
CA TRP A 140 -4.94 3.46 0.52
C TRP A 140 -4.22 3.34 -0.82
N ALA A 141 -3.16 2.55 -0.86
CA ALA A 141 -2.48 2.13 -2.09
C ALA A 141 -2.76 0.63 -2.32
N PRO A 142 -3.72 0.28 -3.20
CA PRO A 142 -4.18 -1.10 -3.36
C PRO A 142 -3.19 -1.94 -4.19
N TRP A 143 -3.05 -3.21 -3.83
CA TRP A 143 -2.34 -4.23 -4.60
C TRP A 143 -3.30 -5.02 -5.47
N SER A 144 -2.84 -5.43 -6.66
CA SER A 144 -3.60 -6.33 -7.52
C SER A 144 -3.71 -7.73 -6.93
N GLY A 145 -4.61 -8.54 -7.48
CA GLY A 145 -4.93 -9.87 -6.99
C GLY A 145 -3.70 -10.77 -6.82
N ALA A 146 -3.59 -11.41 -5.66
CA ALA A 146 -2.50 -12.33 -5.35
C ALA A 146 -2.67 -13.66 -6.07
N GLY A 147 -1.61 -14.13 -6.74
CA GLY A 147 -1.49 -15.41 -7.39
C GLY A 147 -0.25 -16.18 -6.92
N LEU A 148 0.00 -17.33 -7.51
CA LEU A 148 1.09 -18.21 -7.10
C LEU A 148 2.20 -18.24 -8.14
N PHE A 149 3.42 -17.91 -7.73
CA PHE A 149 4.64 -18.06 -8.52
C PHE A 149 5.36 -19.35 -8.16
N SER A 150 5.77 -20.13 -9.17
CA SER A 150 6.49 -21.40 -8.98
C SER A 150 7.28 -21.80 -10.24
N ARG A 151 8.12 -22.83 -10.12
CA ARG A 151 8.78 -23.49 -11.27
C ARG A 151 7.92 -24.59 -11.91
N PHE A 152 6.80 -24.93 -11.34
CA PHE A 152 5.89 -25.99 -11.77
C PHE A 152 4.45 -25.49 -11.76
N ALA A 153 3.58 -26.14 -12.52
CA ALA A 153 2.15 -25.82 -12.52
C ALA A 153 1.51 -26.17 -11.19
N ILE A 154 0.67 -25.28 -10.65
CA ILE A 154 -0.08 -25.49 -9.39
C ILE A 154 -1.56 -25.58 -9.76
N ASP A 155 -2.14 -26.76 -9.63
CA ASP A 155 -3.54 -27.07 -9.94
C ASP A 155 -4.39 -27.43 -8.70
N SER A 156 -3.75 -27.63 -7.56
CA SER A 156 -4.40 -27.88 -6.27
C SER A 156 -3.48 -27.45 -5.12
N VAL A 157 -4.02 -27.29 -3.92
CA VAL A 157 -3.22 -27.06 -2.70
C VAL A 157 -2.28 -28.25 -2.43
N GLY A 158 -2.63 -29.46 -2.90
CA GLY A 158 -1.76 -30.63 -2.83
C GLY A 158 -0.40 -30.43 -3.51
N SER A 159 -0.32 -29.64 -4.59
CA SER A 159 0.92 -29.29 -5.28
C SER A 159 1.89 -28.46 -4.42
N LEU A 160 1.40 -27.82 -3.34
CA LEU A 160 2.19 -27.01 -2.43
C LEU A 160 2.83 -27.80 -1.29
N ARG A 161 2.41 -29.05 -1.09
CA ARG A 161 2.90 -29.90 0.02
C ARG A 161 4.41 -30.11 -0.08
N GLY A 162 5.10 -29.87 1.03
CA GLY A 162 6.55 -30.02 1.12
C GLY A 162 7.35 -28.91 0.43
N THR A 163 6.70 -27.92 -0.16
CA THR A 163 7.37 -26.74 -0.72
C THR A 163 7.77 -25.75 0.37
N ARG A 164 8.58 -24.75 0.01
CA ARG A 164 8.90 -23.60 0.87
C ARG A 164 8.21 -22.37 0.32
N MET A 165 7.16 -21.92 1.02
CA MET A 165 6.34 -20.81 0.56
C MET A 165 6.77 -19.51 1.23
N ARG A 166 7.14 -18.55 0.40
CA ARG A 166 7.50 -17.20 0.86
C ARG A 166 6.27 -16.50 1.44
N SER A 167 6.43 -15.91 2.62
CA SER A 167 5.43 -15.05 3.25
C SER A 167 6.08 -13.89 4.00
N MET A 168 5.38 -12.77 4.08
CA MET A 168 5.68 -11.61 4.94
C MET A 168 4.60 -11.39 5.99
N THR A 169 3.48 -12.08 5.91
CA THR A 169 2.28 -11.79 6.72
C THR A 169 1.87 -13.02 7.53
N PRO A 170 1.26 -12.86 8.71
CA PRO A 170 0.73 -13.97 9.48
C PRO A 170 -0.28 -14.81 8.69
N VAL A 171 -1.18 -14.17 7.93
CA VAL A 171 -2.14 -14.88 7.07
C VAL A 171 -1.43 -15.69 6.00
N GLY A 172 -0.44 -15.13 5.30
CA GLY A 172 0.33 -15.88 4.30
C GLY A 172 1.09 -17.06 4.90
N ALA A 173 1.62 -16.91 6.12
CA ALA A 173 2.23 -18.01 6.85
C ALA A 173 1.19 -19.09 7.20
N ARG A 174 -0.03 -18.71 7.57
CA ARG A 174 -1.12 -19.64 7.85
C ARG A 174 -1.58 -20.39 6.60
N VAL A 175 -1.68 -19.67 5.46
CA VAL A 175 -1.95 -20.30 4.14
C VAL A 175 -0.91 -21.37 3.84
N ALA A 176 0.37 -21.06 3.98
CA ALA A 176 1.45 -22.03 3.76
C ALA A 176 1.32 -23.25 4.65
N GLY A 177 1.05 -23.08 5.95
CA GLY A 177 0.86 -24.17 6.91
C GLY A 177 -0.33 -25.06 6.55
N LEU A 178 -1.49 -24.48 6.21
CA LEU A 178 -2.68 -25.22 5.79
C LEU A 178 -2.49 -25.96 4.46
N ALA A 179 -1.63 -25.42 3.59
CA ALA A 179 -1.24 -26.07 2.34
C ALA A 179 -0.18 -27.17 2.50
N GLY A 180 0.32 -27.41 3.72
CA GLY A 180 1.40 -28.37 3.97
C GLY A 180 2.78 -27.91 3.45
N ALA A 181 2.95 -26.61 3.24
CA ALA A 181 4.21 -25.97 2.90
C ALA A 181 4.94 -25.48 4.15
N THR A 182 6.26 -25.37 4.08
CA THR A 182 7.07 -24.71 5.10
C THR A 182 7.12 -23.22 4.82
N VAL A 183 6.93 -22.39 5.85
CA VAL A 183 7.00 -20.93 5.72
C VAL A 183 8.44 -20.46 5.57
N ALA A 184 8.71 -19.64 4.55
CA ALA A 184 9.95 -18.90 4.39
C ALA A 184 9.64 -17.41 4.57
N GLN A 185 10.07 -16.83 5.69
CA GLN A 185 9.95 -15.38 5.90
C GLN A 185 11.06 -14.68 5.11
N VAL A 186 10.66 -13.94 4.08
CA VAL A 186 11.56 -13.28 3.15
C VAL A 186 11.02 -11.89 2.82
N GLU A 187 11.83 -10.87 3.06
CA GLU A 187 11.53 -9.48 2.70
C GLU A 187 11.48 -9.30 1.17
N PRO A 188 10.78 -8.27 0.64
CA PRO A 188 10.62 -8.07 -0.79
C PRO A 188 11.95 -8.02 -1.55
N GLU A 189 12.93 -7.31 -1.02
CA GLU A 189 14.26 -7.14 -1.62
C GLU A 189 15.10 -8.42 -1.65
N ASP A 190 14.77 -9.41 -0.82
CA ASP A 190 15.50 -10.67 -0.72
C ASP A 190 14.89 -11.81 -1.55
N VAL A 191 13.75 -11.59 -2.21
CA VAL A 191 13.02 -12.62 -2.97
C VAL A 191 13.88 -13.32 -4.02
N PRO A 192 14.61 -12.63 -4.91
CA PRO A 192 15.43 -13.29 -5.93
C PRO A 192 16.49 -14.22 -5.29
N ARG A 193 17.15 -13.75 -4.23
CA ARG A 193 18.17 -14.51 -3.49
C ARG A 193 17.56 -15.75 -2.82
N ALA A 194 16.38 -15.61 -2.20
CA ALA A 194 15.70 -16.71 -1.51
C ALA A 194 15.32 -17.85 -2.47
N PHE A 195 14.91 -17.52 -3.70
CA PHE A 195 14.64 -18.52 -4.75
C PHE A 195 15.93 -19.14 -5.30
N ALA A 196 16.98 -18.33 -5.53
CA ALA A 196 18.27 -18.83 -5.98
C ALA A 196 18.91 -19.82 -4.99
N THR A 197 18.80 -19.56 -3.69
CA THR A 197 19.32 -20.40 -2.61
C THR A 197 18.36 -21.51 -2.18
N ARG A 198 17.20 -21.64 -2.83
CA ARG A 198 16.13 -22.57 -2.46
C ARG A 198 15.57 -22.35 -1.04
N GLN A 199 15.75 -21.20 -0.47
CA GLN A 199 15.06 -20.81 0.77
C GLN A 199 13.55 -20.66 0.53
N ALA A 200 13.15 -20.24 -0.67
CA ALA A 200 11.78 -20.25 -1.15
C ALA A 200 11.69 -21.00 -2.49
N SER A 201 10.53 -21.61 -2.77
CA SER A 201 10.23 -22.30 -4.03
C SER A 201 8.85 -21.94 -4.58
N VAL A 202 8.01 -21.30 -3.77
CA VAL A 202 6.68 -20.77 -4.11
C VAL A 202 6.52 -19.41 -3.46
N MET A 203 5.81 -18.51 -4.13
CA MET A 203 5.46 -17.19 -3.61
C MET A 203 3.98 -16.91 -3.90
N LEU A 204 3.22 -16.54 -2.87
CA LEU A 204 1.89 -15.96 -3.01
C LEU A 204 2.04 -14.44 -3.05
N ALA A 205 1.82 -13.83 -4.20
CA ALA A 205 2.00 -12.39 -4.41
C ALA A 205 1.26 -11.90 -5.67
N SER A 206 1.13 -10.58 -5.83
CA SER A 206 0.55 -9.98 -7.02
C SER A 206 1.46 -10.10 -8.25
N ALA A 207 0.89 -9.96 -9.45
CA ALA A 207 1.67 -9.87 -10.69
C ALA A 207 2.67 -8.70 -10.65
N ILE A 208 2.30 -7.57 -10.02
CA ILE A 208 3.17 -6.41 -9.83
C ILE A 208 4.42 -6.79 -9.03
N THR A 209 4.24 -7.51 -7.91
CA THR A 209 5.38 -8.03 -7.12
C THR A 209 6.26 -8.98 -7.94
N GLY A 210 5.65 -9.76 -8.84
CA GLY A 210 6.39 -10.61 -9.77
C GLY A 210 7.29 -9.80 -10.71
N VAL A 211 6.80 -8.68 -11.23
CA VAL A 211 7.60 -7.75 -12.06
C VAL A 211 8.71 -7.12 -11.25
N ASP A 212 8.40 -6.59 -10.06
CA ASP A 212 9.37 -5.95 -9.15
C ASP A 212 10.56 -6.84 -8.78
N SER A 213 10.29 -8.14 -8.62
CA SER A 213 11.31 -9.14 -8.26
C SER A 213 11.92 -9.85 -9.45
N GLU A 214 11.56 -9.45 -10.68
CA GLU A 214 11.98 -10.13 -11.93
C GLU A 214 11.71 -11.64 -11.86
N ALA A 215 10.49 -12.02 -11.47
CA ALA A 215 10.11 -13.40 -11.17
C ALA A 215 10.43 -14.41 -12.26
N TRP A 216 10.52 -13.99 -13.54
CA TRP A 216 10.93 -14.81 -14.67
C TRP A 216 12.35 -15.39 -14.54
N GLN A 217 13.21 -14.81 -13.68
CA GLN A 217 14.55 -15.36 -13.43
C GLN A 217 14.54 -16.61 -12.57
N PHE A 218 13.48 -16.82 -11.75
CA PHE A 218 13.45 -17.91 -10.79
C PHE A 218 12.14 -18.73 -10.77
N ALA A 219 11.09 -18.29 -11.46
CA ALA A 219 9.82 -18.99 -11.60
C ALA A 219 9.43 -19.09 -13.06
N SER A 220 8.72 -20.15 -13.44
CA SER A 220 8.25 -20.39 -14.82
C SER A 220 6.75 -20.18 -14.96
N TYR A 221 6.01 -20.25 -13.86
CA TYR A 221 4.55 -20.17 -13.83
C TYR A 221 4.07 -19.08 -12.90
N PHE A 222 3.01 -18.38 -13.32
CA PHE A 222 2.19 -17.54 -12.48
C PHE A 222 0.73 -18.01 -12.58
N THR A 223 0.20 -18.61 -11.51
CA THR A 223 -1.22 -18.97 -11.44
C THR A 223 -2.04 -17.77 -11.00
N THR A 224 -2.94 -17.28 -11.88
CA THR A 224 -3.69 -16.02 -11.75
C THR A 224 -4.91 -16.16 -10.82
N LEU A 225 -4.69 -16.63 -9.58
CA LEU A 225 -5.73 -17.02 -8.63
C LEU A 225 -6.58 -15.85 -8.12
N SER A 226 -5.99 -14.66 -7.99
CA SER A 226 -6.62 -13.49 -7.36
C SER A 226 -7.21 -13.81 -5.99
N SER A 227 -6.44 -14.52 -5.15
CA SER A 227 -6.90 -15.03 -3.86
C SER A 227 -7.20 -13.95 -2.83
N SER A 228 -6.59 -12.78 -2.95
CA SER A 228 -6.80 -11.62 -2.08
C SER A 228 -6.29 -10.35 -2.75
N PHE A 229 -6.80 -9.20 -2.30
CA PHE A 229 -6.40 -7.87 -2.76
C PHE A 229 -6.02 -7.05 -1.53
N SER A 230 -4.76 -7.10 -1.16
CA SER A 230 -4.25 -6.32 -0.03
C SER A 230 -4.08 -4.84 -0.39
N LYS A 231 -3.81 -4.02 0.61
CA LYS A 231 -3.49 -2.60 0.43
C LYS A 231 -2.41 -2.16 1.39
N ASN A 232 -1.63 -1.19 0.97
CA ASN A 232 -0.76 -0.44 1.85
C ASN A 232 -1.49 0.79 2.38
N ALA A 233 -1.05 1.27 3.54
CA ALA A 233 -1.45 2.55 4.08
C ALA A 233 -0.36 3.58 3.81
N VAL A 234 -0.65 4.61 3.03
CA VAL A 234 0.20 5.80 2.99
C VAL A 234 -0.20 6.69 4.14
N CYS A 235 0.71 6.82 5.10
CA CYS A 235 0.49 7.55 6.35
C CYS A 235 1.41 8.75 6.47
N ALA A 236 0.90 9.79 7.13
CA ALA A 236 1.72 10.87 7.65
C ALA A 236 1.93 10.71 9.17
N GLN A 237 3.04 11.22 9.70
CA GLN A 237 3.21 11.42 11.12
C GLN A 237 2.15 12.43 11.63
N SER A 238 1.33 12.05 12.60
CA SER A 238 0.22 12.91 13.09
C SER A 238 0.73 14.25 13.61
N ARG A 239 1.82 14.27 14.36
CA ARG A 239 2.41 15.51 14.89
C ARG A 239 2.85 16.47 13.78
N ALA A 240 3.42 15.95 12.70
CA ALA A 240 3.79 16.77 11.53
C ALA A 240 2.56 17.32 10.82
N MET A 241 1.51 16.50 10.65
CA MET A 241 0.22 16.95 10.10
C MET A 241 -0.42 18.04 10.94
N ASP A 242 -0.44 17.88 12.26
CA ASP A 242 -1.08 18.84 13.18
C ASP A 242 -0.34 20.18 13.23
N ALA A 243 0.97 20.17 12.99
CA ALA A 243 1.79 21.39 12.92
C ALA A 243 1.50 22.21 11.66
N LEU A 244 0.88 21.63 10.62
CA LEU A 244 0.50 22.38 9.43
C LEU A 244 -0.70 23.31 9.70
N PRO A 245 -0.75 24.49 9.08
CA PRO A 245 -1.96 25.30 9.01
C PRO A 245 -3.13 24.52 8.42
N ALA A 246 -4.35 24.78 8.89
CA ALA A 246 -5.56 24.06 8.46
C ALA A 246 -5.74 24.02 6.92
N PRO A 247 -5.51 25.11 6.15
CA PRO A 247 -5.61 25.03 4.68
C PRO A 247 -4.61 24.05 4.05
N ARG A 248 -3.38 23.94 4.60
CA ARG A 248 -2.37 23.00 4.09
C ARG A 248 -2.76 21.55 4.42
N ARG A 249 -3.30 21.29 5.63
CA ARG A 249 -3.83 19.95 5.97
C ARG A 249 -4.97 19.55 5.04
N ALA A 250 -5.89 20.48 4.73
CA ALA A 250 -6.99 20.23 3.81
C ALA A 250 -6.47 19.90 2.39
N LEU A 251 -5.47 20.65 1.91
CA LEU A 251 -4.82 20.38 0.63
C LEU A 251 -4.21 18.97 0.55
N LEU A 252 -3.45 18.56 1.58
CA LEU A 252 -2.87 17.22 1.60
C LEU A 252 -3.94 16.13 1.54
N ARG A 253 -5.06 16.31 2.27
CA ARG A 253 -6.18 15.35 2.23
C ARG A 253 -6.87 15.31 0.88
N GLU A 254 -7.02 16.46 0.22
CA GLU A 254 -7.60 16.53 -1.13
C GLU A 254 -6.72 15.80 -2.15
N VAL A 255 -5.40 16.06 -2.15
CA VAL A 255 -4.45 15.35 -3.02
C VAL A 255 -4.45 13.85 -2.71
N ALA A 256 -4.47 13.48 -1.43
CA ALA A 256 -4.56 12.08 -1.00
C ALA A 256 -5.80 11.37 -1.55
N GLY A 257 -6.96 12.03 -1.51
CA GLY A 257 -8.21 11.49 -2.09
C GLY A 257 -8.11 11.24 -3.60
N ARG A 258 -7.46 12.17 -4.35
CA ARG A 258 -7.21 11.95 -5.78
C ARG A 258 -6.26 10.78 -6.03
N CYS A 259 -5.20 10.66 -5.25
CA CYS A 259 -4.26 9.55 -5.36
C CYS A 259 -4.94 8.20 -5.03
N GLU A 260 -5.77 8.15 -3.98
CA GLU A 260 -6.52 6.94 -3.64
C GLU A 260 -7.46 6.51 -4.79
N ALA A 261 -8.23 7.45 -5.33
CA ALA A 261 -9.12 7.18 -6.46
C ALA A 261 -8.32 6.64 -7.66
N ALA A 262 -7.22 7.32 -8.02
CA ALA A 262 -6.35 6.87 -9.12
C ALA A 262 -5.76 5.48 -8.89
N GLY A 263 -5.39 5.13 -7.64
CA GLY A 263 -4.88 3.81 -7.27
C GLY A 263 -5.91 2.71 -7.49
N TRP A 264 -7.15 2.91 -7.03
CA TRP A 264 -8.23 1.96 -7.24
C TRP A 264 -8.66 1.85 -8.71
N ASP A 265 -8.82 2.97 -9.39
CA ASP A 265 -9.30 3.01 -10.77
C ASP A 265 -8.25 2.43 -11.75
N GLY A 266 -6.95 2.60 -11.45
CA GLY A 266 -5.85 2.07 -12.25
C GLY A 266 -5.48 0.61 -11.94
N LEU A 267 -6.03 0.00 -10.90
CA LEU A 267 -5.57 -1.29 -10.37
C LEU A 267 -5.67 -2.44 -11.40
N GLN A 268 -6.78 -2.52 -12.12
CA GLN A 268 -7.00 -3.58 -13.12
C GLN A 268 -6.04 -3.43 -14.31
N ALA A 269 -5.82 -2.21 -14.78
CA ALA A 269 -4.86 -1.92 -15.85
C ALA A 269 -3.42 -2.24 -15.43
N ALA A 270 -3.04 -1.90 -14.19
CA ALA A 270 -1.72 -2.22 -13.64
C ALA A 270 -1.51 -3.74 -13.51
N GLN A 271 -2.53 -4.49 -13.10
CA GLN A 271 -2.49 -5.95 -13.07
C GLN A 271 -2.29 -6.54 -14.47
N ALA A 272 -3.06 -6.09 -15.45
CA ALA A 272 -2.97 -6.57 -16.82
C ALA A 272 -1.59 -6.26 -17.44
N ALA A 273 -1.08 -5.05 -17.23
CA ALA A 273 0.26 -4.65 -17.69
C ALA A 273 1.36 -5.53 -17.05
N ALA A 274 1.29 -5.78 -15.75
CA ALA A 274 2.23 -6.65 -15.07
C ALA A 274 2.19 -8.10 -15.62
N GLN A 275 1.00 -8.64 -15.85
CA GLN A 275 0.85 -9.97 -16.46
C GLN A 275 1.43 -10.03 -17.87
N GLN A 276 1.27 -8.98 -18.68
CA GLN A 276 1.90 -8.89 -20.01
C GLN A 276 3.43 -8.87 -19.90
N VAL A 277 4.01 -8.15 -18.95
CA VAL A 277 5.45 -8.16 -18.73
C VAL A 277 5.94 -9.55 -18.36
N LEU A 278 5.27 -10.24 -17.40
CA LEU A 278 5.64 -11.60 -17.00
C LEU A 278 5.59 -12.57 -18.17
N SER A 279 4.52 -12.56 -18.99
CA SER A 279 4.40 -13.42 -20.16
C SER A 279 5.39 -13.06 -21.26
N GLY A 280 5.68 -11.77 -21.46
CA GLY A 280 6.70 -11.28 -22.38
C GLY A 280 8.11 -11.77 -22.07
N HIS A 281 8.40 -12.06 -20.79
CA HIS A 281 9.63 -12.69 -20.32
C HIS A 281 9.56 -14.24 -20.29
N GLY A 282 8.55 -14.84 -20.92
CA GLY A 282 8.44 -16.29 -21.09
C GLY A 282 7.78 -17.04 -19.93
N MET A 283 7.19 -16.34 -18.95
CA MET A 283 6.41 -17.02 -17.92
C MET A 283 5.06 -17.50 -18.45
N THR A 284 4.67 -18.70 -18.04
CA THR A 284 3.33 -19.24 -18.33
C THR A 284 2.31 -18.68 -17.33
N LEU A 285 1.32 -17.95 -17.84
CA LEU A 285 0.19 -17.49 -17.05
C LEU A 285 -0.88 -18.58 -17.02
N ASN A 286 -1.08 -19.23 -15.88
CA ASN A 286 -2.08 -20.28 -15.71
C ASN A 286 -3.35 -19.71 -15.07
N PRO A 287 -4.54 -19.92 -15.66
CA PRO A 287 -5.79 -19.75 -14.91
C PRO A 287 -5.83 -20.79 -13.78
N PRO A 288 -6.43 -20.46 -12.62
CA PRO A 288 -6.55 -21.43 -11.54
C PRO A 288 -7.51 -22.56 -11.95
N SER A 289 -7.18 -23.79 -11.59
CA SER A 289 -8.12 -24.90 -11.75
C SER A 289 -9.31 -24.74 -10.77
N PRO A 290 -10.48 -25.33 -11.07
CA PRO A 290 -11.61 -25.34 -10.13
C PRO A 290 -11.24 -25.94 -8.77
N LYS A 291 -10.38 -26.96 -8.78
CA LYS A 291 -9.90 -27.60 -7.54
C LYS A 291 -9.05 -26.67 -6.69
N LEU A 292 -8.15 -25.89 -7.30
CA LEU A 292 -7.34 -24.92 -6.59
C LEU A 292 -8.19 -23.81 -5.97
N VAL A 293 -9.20 -23.33 -6.70
CA VAL A 293 -10.16 -22.33 -6.19
C VAL A 293 -10.90 -22.86 -4.98
N GLU A 294 -11.49 -24.06 -5.06
CA GLU A 294 -12.17 -24.73 -3.95
C GLU A 294 -11.25 -24.92 -2.72
N ASP A 295 -10.01 -25.32 -2.96
CA ASP A 295 -9.01 -25.49 -1.90
C ASP A 295 -8.71 -24.18 -1.17
N PHE A 296 -8.57 -23.08 -1.92
CA PHE A 296 -8.35 -21.76 -1.34
C PHE A 296 -9.58 -21.18 -0.65
N GLU A 297 -10.79 -21.49 -1.12
CA GLU A 297 -12.05 -21.14 -0.43
C GLU A 297 -12.13 -21.83 0.95
N ARG A 298 -11.74 -23.11 1.03
CA ARG A 298 -11.65 -23.81 2.32
C ARG A 298 -10.60 -23.20 3.25
N ILE A 299 -9.41 -22.90 2.73
CA ILE A 299 -8.35 -22.23 3.51
C ILE A 299 -8.84 -20.87 4.00
N GLY A 300 -9.48 -20.09 3.13
CA GLY A 300 -10.05 -18.80 3.48
C GLY A 300 -11.10 -18.89 4.59
N THR A 301 -11.98 -19.88 4.51
CA THR A 301 -13.01 -20.13 5.55
C THR A 301 -12.38 -20.42 6.91
N ILE A 302 -11.34 -21.26 6.96
CA ILE A 302 -10.62 -21.59 8.21
C ILE A 302 -9.96 -20.32 8.77
N ILE A 303 -9.20 -19.59 7.94
CA ILE A 303 -8.48 -18.39 8.37
C ILE A 303 -9.45 -17.29 8.81
N LEU A 304 -10.59 -17.13 8.12
CA LEU A 304 -11.62 -16.16 8.49
C LEU A 304 -12.24 -16.51 9.86
N GLY A 305 -12.50 -17.79 10.14
CA GLY A 305 -12.96 -18.23 11.45
C GLY A 305 -11.95 -17.91 12.56
N GLU A 306 -10.68 -18.24 12.36
CA GLU A 306 -9.60 -17.88 13.28
C GLU A 306 -9.43 -16.35 13.45
N TRP A 307 -9.67 -15.60 12.38
CA TRP A 307 -9.64 -14.14 12.41
C TRP A 307 -10.78 -13.58 13.26
N ILE A 308 -12.02 -14.10 13.10
CA ILE A 308 -13.19 -13.71 13.89
C ILE A 308 -12.94 -13.92 15.38
N GLU A 309 -12.39 -15.07 15.74
CA GLU A 309 -12.04 -15.39 17.15
C GLU A 309 -11.08 -14.36 17.74
N ARG A 310 -10.04 -13.96 16.98
CA ARG A 310 -9.06 -12.96 17.43
C ARG A 310 -9.59 -11.54 17.42
N ALA A 311 -10.42 -11.18 16.43
CA ALA A 311 -10.97 -9.84 16.27
C ALA A 311 -12.19 -9.58 17.18
N GLY A 312 -12.86 -10.66 17.63
CA GLY A 312 -14.02 -10.59 18.49
C GLY A 312 -15.22 -9.84 17.90
N ALA A 313 -16.12 -9.37 18.75
CA ALA A 313 -17.33 -8.68 18.34
C ALA A 313 -17.11 -7.44 17.44
N PRO A 314 -16.06 -6.62 17.62
CA PRO A 314 -15.76 -5.53 16.69
C PRO A 314 -15.46 -6.03 15.26
N GLY A 315 -14.67 -7.11 15.14
CA GLY A 315 -14.36 -7.71 13.84
C GLY A 315 -15.59 -8.32 13.18
N GLN A 316 -16.44 -9.01 13.93
CA GLN A 316 -17.69 -9.56 13.42
C GLN A 316 -18.57 -8.48 12.81
N ARG A 317 -18.76 -7.34 13.50
CA ARG A 317 -19.55 -6.21 12.95
C ARG A 317 -18.99 -5.67 11.63
N LEU A 318 -17.68 -5.62 11.46
CA LEU A 318 -17.06 -5.19 10.20
C LEU A 318 -17.35 -6.19 9.07
N LEU A 319 -17.30 -7.49 9.35
CA LEU A 319 -17.64 -8.52 8.36
C LEU A 319 -19.12 -8.49 7.99
N ASP A 320 -20.01 -8.27 8.94
CA ASP A 320 -21.44 -8.15 8.70
C ASP A 320 -21.71 -6.94 7.79
N ALA A 321 -21.16 -5.77 8.13
CA ALA A 321 -21.26 -4.56 7.30
C ALA A 321 -20.66 -4.75 5.88
N TYR A 322 -19.58 -5.54 5.74
CA TYR A 322 -19.02 -5.86 4.43
C TYR A 322 -19.92 -6.77 3.60
N ARG A 323 -20.64 -7.69 4.23
CA ARG A 323 -21.56 -8.65 3.56
C ARG A 323 -22.91 -8.05 3.19
N GLU A 324 -23.35 -7.02 3.93
CA GLU A 324 -24.62 -6.33 3.70
C GLU A 324 -24.57 -5.31 2.54
N GLY A 325 -23.41 -4.82 2.19
CA GLY A 325 -23.19 -3.86 1.08
C GLY A 325 -22.58 -4.51 -0.16
#